data_93f0a1b8d2b4092c542ad723d0ac1c03
#
_entry.id   93f0a1b8d2b4092c542ad723d0ac1c03
#
_cell.length_a   1.000
_cell.length_b   1.000
_cell.length_c   1.000
_cell.angle_alpha   90.00
_cell.angle_beta   90.00
_cell.angle_gamma   90.00
#
_symmetry.space_group_name_H-M   'P 1'
#
loop_
_entity.id
_entity.type
_entity.pdbx_description
1 polymer ?
#
loop_
_entity_poly.entity_id
_entity_poly.type
_entity_poly.pdbx_seq_one_letter_code
_entity_poly.pdbx_strand_id
1 'polypeptide(L)' 'MGAAMKESPQSYLLLHTQCDFLRSKGKNEWALKLARQAVNCAPSEFVTWEKLTDIYIDLGEYDSVSFVIGAFSLYPGLM' A
#
# COMPACT_ATOMS: atom_id res chain seq x y z
N MET A 1 23.84 -11.56 1.64
CA MET A 1 24.10 -10.76 1.59
C MET A 1 23.45 -9.60 1.10
N GLY A 2 23.81 -8.98 0.18
CA GLY A 2 23.18 -7.78 -0.25
C GLY A 2 21.74 -7.93 -0.61
N ALA A 3 21.38 -9.07 -1.10
CA ALA A 3 20.00 -9.28 -1.50
C ALA A 3 19.03 -9.11 -0.35
N ALA A 4 19.44 -9.54 0.81
CA ALA A 4 18.56 -9.43 1.96
C ALA A 4 18.24 -8.00 2.29
N MET A 5 19.14 -7.10 2.01
CA MET A 5 18.91 -5.73 2.34
C MET A 5 17.86 -5.09 1.48
N LYS A 6 17.70 -5.58 0.27
CA LYS A 6 16.69 -5.02 -0.58
C LYS A 6 15.31 -5.34 -0.09
N GLU A 7 15.21 -6.37 0.72
CA GLU A 7 13.92 -6.77 1.23
C GLU A 7 13.60 -6.12 2.54
N SER A 8 14.31 -5.06 2.87
CA SER A 8 14.07 -4.37 4.12
C SER A 8 12.61 -3.97 4.22
N PRO A 9 11.93 -4.30 5.32
CA PRO A 9 10.53 -3.92 5.48
C PRO A 9 10.33 -2.42 5.52
N GLN A 10 11.39 -1.69 5.76
CA GLN A 10 11.26 -0.24 5.83
C GLN A 10 11.19 0.42 4.46
N SER A 11 11.38 -0.35 3.40
CA SER A 11 11.27 0.21 2.05
C SER A 11 9.90 0.80 1.79
N TYR A 12 8.87 0.23 2.38
CA TYR A 12 7.52 0.74 2.13
C TYR A 12 7.32 2.13 2.71
N LEU A 13 8.12 2.50 3.71
CA LEU A 13 7.99 3.84 4.29
C LEU A 13 8.34 4.92 3.29
N LEU A 14 9.35 4.68 2.47
CA LEU A 14 9.68 5.63 1.41
C LEU A 14 8.55 5.73 0.41
N LEU A 15 7.99 4.59 0.05
CA LEU A 15 6.88 4.58 -0.88
C LEU A 15 5.70 5.35 -0.32
N HIS A 16 5.44 5.18 0.97
CA HIS A 16 4.33 5.89 1.61
C HIS A 16 4.58 7.39 1.65
N THR A 17 5.81 7.81 1.90
CA THR A 17 6.14 9.22 1.90
C THR A 17 5.88 9.83 0.53
N GLN A 18 6.33 9.15 -0.53
CA GLN A 18 6.09 9.62 -1.89
C GLN A 18 4.61 9.61 -2.22
N CYS A 19 3.93 8.59 -1.75
CA CYS A 19 2.50 8.46 -1.97
C CYS A 19 1.76 9.65 -1.38
N ASP A 20 2.07 10.01 -0.15
CA ASP A 20 1.43 11.15 0.51
C ASP A 20 1.73 12.45 -0.24
N PHE A 21 2.95 12.60 -0.71
CA PHE A 21 3.31 13.78 -1.49
C PHE A 21 2.46 13.87 -2.75
N LEU A 22 2.33 12.76 -3.47
CA LEU A 22 1.55 12.76 -4.69
C LEU A 22 0.07 13.04 -4.41
N ARG A 23 -0.44 12.51 -3.31
CA ARG A 23 -1.83 12.76 -2.96
C ARG A 23 -2.07 14.24 -2.67
N SER A 24 -1.12 14.89 -2.01
CA SER A 24 -1.26 16.31 -1.73
C SER A 24 -1.24 17.13 -3.00
N LYS A 25 -0.65 16.59 -4.06
CA LYS A 25 -0.62 17.26 -5.36
C LYS A 25 -1.80 16.88 -6.24
N GLY A 26 -2.70 16.05 -5.74
CA GLY A 26 -3.84 15.62 -6.51
C GLY A 26 -3.54 14.50 -7.50
N LYS A 27 -2.36 13.89 -7.40
CA LYS A 27 -1.95 12.83 -8.32
C LYS A 27 -2.24 11.47 -7.70
N ASN A 28 -3.53 11.22 -7.44
CA ASN A 28 -3.91 10.01 -6.74
C ASN A 28 -3.61 8.74 -7.52
N GLU A 29 -3.65 8.81 -8.84
CA GLU A 29 -3.34 7.61 -9.63
C GLU A 29 -1.89 7.19 -9.47
N TRP A 30 -0.99 8.16 -9.43
CA TRP A 30 0.41 7.85 -9.20
C TRP A 30 0.62 7.34 -7.78
N ALA A 31 -0.09 7.96 -6.83
CA ALA A 31 -0.02 7.50 -5.45
C ALA A 31 -0.49 6.06 -5.34
N LEU A 32 -1.52 5.69 -6.10
CA LEU A 32 -2.02 4.33 -6.09
C LEU A 32 -0.94 3.34 -6.52
N LYS A 33 -0.17 3.68 -7.55
CA LYS A 33 0.89 2.79 -7.99
C LYS A 33 1.91 2.56 -6.90
N LEU A 34 2.28 3.62 -6.18
CA LEU A 34 3.25 3.49 -5.11
C LEU A 34 2.68 2.70 -3.94
N ALA A 35 1.41 2.90 -3.63
CA ALA A 35 0.78 2.15 -2.55
C ALA A 35 0.75 0.66 -2.87
N ARG A 36 0.49 0.32 -4.13
CA ARG A 36 0.50 -1.08 -4.53
C ARG A 36 1.89 -1.69 -4.41
N GLN A 37 2.91 -0.91 -4.75
CA GLN A 37 4.27 -1.38 -4.58
C GLN A 37 4.58 -1.62 -3.10
N ALA A 38 4.08 -0.75 -2.23
CA ALA A 38 4.31 -0.90 -0.81
C ALA A 38 3.68 -2.19 -0.29
N VAL A 39 2.47 -2.50 -0.76
CA VAL A 39 1.82 -3.75 -0.37
C VAL A 39 2.64 -4.95 -0.84
N ASN A 40 3.18 -4.88 -2.07
CA ASN A 40 4.01 -5.97 -2.56
C ASN A 40 5.30 -6.11 -1.76
N CYS A 41 5.80 -4.99 -1.26
CA CYS A 41 7.04 -4.99 -0.51
C CYS A 41 6.84 -5.55 0.89
N ALA A 42 5.73 -5.23 1.51
CA ALA A 42 5.45 -5.64 2.89
C ALA A 42 3.99 -6.04 3.03
N PRO A 43 3.59 -7.17 2.44
CA PRO A 43 2.18 -7.56 2.45
C PRO A 43 1.64 -7.92 3.82
N SER A 44 2.51 -8.20 4.78
CA SER A 44 2.05 -8.52 6.12
C SER A 44 1.90 -7.28 7.00
N GLU A 45 2.24 -6.11 6.47
CA GLU A 45 2.11 -4.87 7.24
C GLU A 45 0.74 -4.28 7.00
N PHE A 46 -0.03 -4.16 8.07
CA PHE A 46 -1.38 -3.61 7.97
C PHE A 46 -1.37 -2.22 7.35
N VAL A 47 -0.36 -1.43 7.66
CA VAL A 47 -0.34 -0.03 7.22
C VAL A 47 -0.25 0.08 5.70
N THR A 48 0.38 -0.88 5.02
CA THR A 48 0.44 -0.84 3.56
C THR A 48 -0.95 -1.02 2.95
N TRP A 49 -1.72 -1.95 3.50
CA TRP A 49 -3.07 -2.18 3.02
C TRP A 49 -3.98 -0.99 3.33
N GLU A 50 -3.80 -0.40 4.50
CA GLU A 50 -4.59 0.74 4.89
C GLU A 50 -4.36 1.92 3.94
N LYS A 51 -3.11 2.18 3.60
CA LYS A 51 -2.80 3.26 2.69
C LYS A 51 -3.43 3.02 1.31
N LEU A 52 -3.34 1.79 0.83
CA LEU A 52 -3.92 1.45 -0.45
C LEU A 52 -5.44 1.66 -0.44
N THR A 53 -6.09 1.23 0.65
CA THR A 53 -7.52 1.40 0.78
C THR A 53 -7.91 2.88 0.76
N ASP A 54 -7.15 3.70 1.48
CA ASP A 54 -7.44 5.14 1.53
C ASP A 54 -7.40 5.75 0.13
N ILE A 55 -6.44 5.32 -0.67
CA ILE A 55 -6.32 5.87 -2.02
C ILE A 55 -7.48 5.43 -2.90
N TYR A 56 -7.89 4.17 -2.76
CA TYR A 56 -9.04 3.70 -3.51
C TYR A 56 -10.30 4.49 -3.16
N ILE A 57 -10.46 4.81 -1.88
CA ILE A 57 -11.61 5.59 -1.45
C ILE A 57 -11.55 6.99 -2.06
N ASP A 58 -10.38 7.60 -2.09
CA ASP A 58 -10.19 8.91 -2.68
C ASP A 58 -10.55 8.91 -4.16
N LEU A 59 -10.27 7.80 -4.84
CA LEU A 59 -10.56 7.68 -6.26
C LEU A 59 -11.98 7.26 -6.55
N GLY A 60 -12.74 6.89 -5.52
CA GLY A 60 -14.10 6.42 -5.70
C GLY A 60 -14.18 4.98 -6.13
N GLU A 61 -13.10 4.23 -6.00
CA GLU A 61 -13.04 2.83 -6.41
C GLU A 61 -13.48 1.92 -5.29
N TYR A 62 -14.75 2.02 -4.94
CA TYR A 62 -15.23 1.28 -3.76
C TYR A 62 -15.26 -0.22 -3.97
N ASP A 63 -15.41 -0.67 -5.20
CA ASP A 63 -15.34 -2.11 -5.48
C ASP A 63 -13.95 -2.63 -5.17
N SER A 64 -12.93 -1.84 -5.49
CA SER A 64 -11.55 -2.24 -5.20
C SER A 64 -11.30 -2.28 -3.70
N VAL A 65 -11.95 -1.41 -2.96
CA VAL A 65 -11.83 -1.41 -1.50
C VAL A 65 -12.32 -2.73 -0.94
N SER A 66 -13.45 -3.21 -1.41
CA SER A 66 -13.98 -4.49 -0.96
C SER A 66 -12.99 -5.61 -1.27
N PHE A 67 -12.38 -5.57 -2.43
CA PHE A 67 -11.41 -6.57 -2.82
C PHE A 67 -10.20 -6.56 -1.88
N VAL A 68 -9.71 -5.36 -1.56
CA VAL A 68 -8.56 -5.23 -0.68
C VAL A 68 -8.86 -5.78 0.70
N ILE A 69 -10.03 -5.45 1.24
CA ILE A 69 -10.43 -5.94 2.55
C ILE A 69 -10.51 -7.45 2.55
N GLY A 70 -11.07 -8.03 1.49
CA GLY A 70 -11.15 -9.47 1.39
C GLY A 70 -9.78 -10.12 1.34
N ALA A 71 -8.88 -9.56 0.56
CA ALA A 71 -7.53 -10.09 0.43
C ALA A 71 -6.80 -10.01 1.77
N PHE A 72 -6.97 -8.90 2.47
CA PHE A 72 -6.31 -8.72 3.75
C PHE A 72 -6.81 -9.76 4.76
N SER A 73 -8.09 -10.06 4.72
CA SER A 73 -8.67 -11.05 5.62
C SER A 73 -8.12 -12.44 5.40
N LEU A 74 -7.56 -12.71 4.23
CA LEU A 74 -7.01 -14.02 3.95
C LEU A 74 -5.62 -14.23 4.51
N TYR A 75 -5.05 -13.19 5.14
CA TYR A 75 -3.72 -13.30 5.71
C TYR A 75 -3.85 -13.61 7.20
N PRO A 76 -3.84 -14.88 7.57
CA PRO A 76 -4.07 -15.25 8.97
C PRO A 76 -3.01 -14.71 9.91
N GLY A 77 -1.82 -14.51 9.42
CA GLY A 77 -0.76 -14.01 10.27
C GLY A 77 -0.99 -12.60 10.77
N LEU A 78 -1.98 -11.91 10.20
CA LEU A 78 -2.27 -10.55 10.61
C LEU A 78 -3.32 -10.46 11.70
N MET A 79 -3.86 -11.58 12.08
CA MET A 79 -4.92 -11.60 13.10
C MET A 79 -4.40 -11.43 14.50
#